data_1f0de0e8d13710f5b9709877ecca1219
#
_entry.id   1f0de0e8d13710f5b9709877ecca1219
#
_cell.length_a   1.000
_cell.length_b   1.000
_cell.length_c   1.000
_cell.angle_alpha   90.00
_cell.angle_beta   90.00
_cell.angle_gamma   90.00
#
_symmetry.space_group_name_H-M   'P 1'
#
loop_
_entity.id
_entity.type
_entity.pdbx_description
1 polymer ?
#
loop_
_entity_poly.entity_id
_entity_poly.type
_entity_poly.pdbx_seq_one_letter_code
_entity_poly.pdbx_strand_id
1 'polypeptide(L)'
;MILLIDNYDSFTFNLAHYIEETGMPVKVLRNDKTSIKEIKSIIKPSKIIISPGPCTPNEAGICIDVIKEFYNKLPILGVCLGHQSIGQAFGGIIVQAKKIMHGKISSMTNENNSEIFKGLPKKFDATRYHSLVIDPKSLPSCFKIISNTKDNDKDVIMGIEHNDYPVFGVQFHPESIGTSKVHGQKIISNFVSL
;
A
#
# COMPACT_ATOMS: atom_id res chain seq x y z
N MET A 1 6.50 7.20 15.80
CA MET A 1 7.44 7.01 14.67
C MET A 1 6.89 5.93 13.75
N ILE A 2 6.90 6.17 12.45
CA ILE A 2 6.47 5.22 11.42
C ILE A 2 7.69 4.48 10.88
N LEU A 3 7.58 3.15 10.72
CA LEU A 3 8.56 2.36 9.98
C LEU A 3 8.12 2.30 8.51
N LEU A 4 8.97 2.77 7.61
CA LEU A 4 8.82 2.61 6.17
C LEU A 4 9.80 1.54 5.68
N ILE A 5 9.26 0.40 5.22
CA ILE A 5 10.06 -0.68 4.63
C ILE A 5 10.29 -0.36 3.16
N ASP A 6 11.54 -0.17 2.79
CA ASP A 6 11.98 0.14 1.44
C ASP A 6 12.26 -1.14 0.64
N ASN A 7 11.47 -1.38 -0.39
CA ASN A 7 11.65 -2.47 -1.34
C ASN A 7 12.57 -2.09 -2.52
N TYR A 8 13.59 -1.25 -2.28
CA TYR A 8 14.52 -0.77 -3.30
C TYR A 8 13.83 0.03 -4.41
N ASP A 9 12.81 0.80 -4.02
CA ASP A 9 12.02 1.60 -4.95
C ASP A 9 12.48 3.06 -5.01
N SER A 10 12.44 3.64 -6.22
CA SER A 10 12.86 5.03 -6.45
C SER A 10 11.92 6.05 -5.79
N PHE A 11 10.68 5.68 -5.49
CA PHE A 11 9.67 6.57 -4.90
C PHE A 11 9.54 6.42 -3.38
N THR A 12 10.30 5.52 -2.74
CA THR A 12 10.24 5.32 -1.28
C THR A 12 10.43 6.63 -0.52
N PHE A 13 11.37 7.46 -0.94
CA PHE A 13 11.64 8.74 -0.25
C PHE A 13 10.56 9.80 -0.47
N ASN A 14 9.75 9.70 -1.54
CA ASN A 14 8.56 10.53 -1.68
C ASN A 14 7.50 10.17 -0.62
N LEU A 15 7.32 8.87 -0.33
CA LEU A 15 6.47 8.43 0.79
C LEU A 15 7.02 8.94 2.12
N ALA A 16 8.33 8.81 2.36
CA ALA A 16 8.95 9.33 3.57
C ALA A 16 8.69 10.82 3.74
N HIS A 17 8.86 11.60 2.67
CA HIS A 17 8.58 13.03 2.68
C HIS A 17 7.11 13.36 3.01
N TYR A 18 6.15 12.63 2.43
CA TYR A 18 4.73 12.82 2.74
C TYR A 18 4.40 12.48 4.21
N ILE A 19 5.09 11.48 4.80
CA ILE A 19 4.95 11.18 6.22
C ILE A 19 5.51 12.33 7.06
N GLU A 20 6.71 12.82 6.75
CA GLU A 20 7.36 13.92 7.47
C GLU A 20 6.56 15.23 7.41
N GLU A 21 5.90 15.52 6.28
CA GLU A 21 5.00 16.67 6.14
C GLU A 21 3.80 16.61 7.12
N THR A 22 3.46 15.42 7.66
CA THR A 22 2.44 15.29 8.73
C THR A 22 2.98 15.57 10.12
N GLY A 23 4.28 15.81 10.28
CA GLY A 23 4.96 15.97 11.57
C GLY A 23 5.36 14.65 12.24
N MET A 24 5.08 13.50 11.62
CA MET A 24 5.45 12.20 12.19
C MET A 24 6.87 11.79 11.76
N PRO A 25 7.74 11.43 12.73
CA PRO A 25 9.06 10.92 12.37
C PRO A 25 8.95 9.57 11.66
N VAL A 26 9.74 9.40 10.59
CA VAL A 26 9.83 8.17 9.81
C VAL A 26 11.23 7.57 9.91
N LYS A 27 11.29 6.23 9.99
CA LYS A 27 12.52 5.46 9.84
C LYS A 27 12.40 4.59 8.60
N VAL A 28 13.27 4.81 7.62
CA VAL A 28 13.34 4.03 6.40
C VAL A 28 14.34 2.91 6.59
N LEU A 29 13.92 1.65 6.35
CA LEU A 29 14.80 0.47 6.38
C LEU A 29 14.53 -0.41 5.17
N ARG A 30 15.60 -0.89 4.54
CA ARG A 30 15.49 -1.84 3.44
C ARG A 30 14.94 -3.17 3.90
N ASN A 31 14.17 -3.83 3.04
CA ASN A 31 13.45 -5.07 3.30
C ASN A 31 14.35 -6.27 3.66
N ASP A 32 15.65 -6.17 3.40
CA ASP A 32 16.69 -7.17 3.71
C ASP A 32 17.69 -6.73 4.79
N LYS A 33 17.50 -5.53 5.39
CA LYS A 33 18.42 -4.93 6.38
C LYS A 33 17.80 -4.80 7.77
N THR A 34 16.73 -5.53 8.05
CA THR A 34 16.11 -5.56 9.36
C THR A 34 15.51 -6.95 9.63
N SER A 35 15.09 -7.20 10.85
CA SER A 35 14.45 -8.44 11.27
C SER A 35 13.19 -8.17 12.11
N ILE A 36 12.28 -9.13 12.18
CA ILE A 36 11.11 -9.07 13.06
C ILE A 36 11.51 -8.77 14.51
N LYS A 37 12.59 -9.42 14.98
CA LYS A 37 13.11 -9.21 16.34
C LYS A 37 13.54 -7.75 16.54
N GLU A 38 14.25 -7.18 15.59
CA GLU A 38 14.70 -5.78 15.66
C GLU A 38 13.52 -4.81 15.64
N ILE A 39 12.55 -5.04 14.77
CA ILE A 39 11.32 -4.21 14.69
C ILE A 39 10.59 -4.24 16.04
N LYS A 40 10.44 -5.41 16.67
CA LYS A 40 9.73 -5.58 17.96
C LYS A 40 10.46 -4.97 19.14
N SER A 41 11.77 -5.15 19.21
CA SER A 41 12.53 -4.85 20.43
C SER A 41 13.25 -3.50 20.40
N ILE A 42 13.70 -3.06 19.23
CA ILE A 42 14.53 -1.85 19.07
C ILE A 42 13.73 -0.73 18.43
N ILE A 43 13.13 -0.97 17.26
CA ILE A 43 12.48 0.07 16.46
C ILE A 43 11.15 0.48 17.10
N LYS A 44 10.32 -0.48 17.49
CA LYS A 44 9.00 -0.29 18.14
C LYS A 44 8.15 0.78 17.44
N PRO A 45 7.84 0.61 16.15
CA PRO A 45 7.08 1.61 15.42
C PRO A 45 5.63 1.67 15.91
N SER A 46 4.99 2.81 15.74
CA SER A 46 3.55 2.94 15.98
C SER A 46 2.71 2.51 14.78
N LYS A 47 3.29 2.57 13.57
CA LYS A 47 2.67 2.16 12.30
C LYS A 47 3.73 1.67 11.34
N ILE A 48 3.32 0.89 10.33
CA ILE A 48 4.21 0.35 9.29
C ILE A 48 3.68 0.75 7.92
N ILE A 49 4.56 1.23 7.05
CA ILE A 49 4.28 1.41 5.62
C ILE A 49 5.23 0.52 4.84
N ILE A 50 4.71 -0.21 3.85
CA ILE A 50 5.49 -1.06 2.94
C ILE A 50 5.49 -0.40 1.58
N SER A 51 6.65 -0.03 1.09
CA SER A 51 6.84 0.74 -0.15
C SER A 51 6.48 -0.06 -1.41
N PRO A 52 6.32 0.63 -2.54
CA PRO A 52 6.47 0.01 -3.85
C PRO A 52 7.81 -0.73 -3.99
N GLY A 53 7.95 -1.50 -5.06
CA GLY A 53 9.22 -2.17 -5.39
C GLY A 53 9.11 -3.02 -6.64
N PRO A 54 10.24 -3.53 -7.12
CA PRO A 54 10.31 -4.45 -8.25
C PRO A 54 9.88 -5.88 -7.89
N CYS A 55 9.74 -6.73 -8.90
CA CYS A 55 9.45 -8.16 -8.80
C CYS A 55 8.08 -8.49 -8.19
N THR A 56 8.01 -9.54 -7.38
CA THR A 56 6.80 -10.04 -6.74
C THR A 56 6.92 -10.01 -5.22
N PRO A 57 5.83 -10.20 -4.47
CA PRO A 57 5.92 -10.31 -3.01
C PRO A 57 6.87 -11.40 -2.49
N ASN A 58 7.17 -12.42 -3.29
CA ASN A 58 8.13 -13.47 -2.90
C ASN A 58 9.56 -12.96 -2.79
N GLU A 59 9.90 -11.94 -3.56
CA GLU A 59 11.21 -11.28 -3.56
C GLU A 59 11.23 -10.01 -2.68
N ALA A 60 10.13 -9.69 -1.99
CA ALA A 60 10.01 -8.50 -1.15
C ALA A 60 10.65 -8.66 0.25
N GLY A 61 11.62 -9.56 0.40
CA GLY A 61 12.36 -9.76 1.65
C GLY A 61 11.41 -10.05 2.83
N ILE A 62 11.52 -9.27 3.89
CA ILE A 62 10.79 -9.47 5.16
C ILE A 62 9.29 -9.06 5.09
N CYS A 63 8.80 -8.47 3.98
CA CYS A 63 7.49 -7.81 3.94
C CYS A 63 6.32 -8.73 4.34
N ILE A 64 6.27 -9.96 3.82
CA ILE A 64 5.20 -10.93 4.16
C ILE A 64 5.24 -11.29 5.65
N ASP A 65 6.42 -11.51 6.21
CA ASP A 65 6.60 -11.85 7.63
C ASP A 65 6.20 -10.68 8.53
N VAL A 66 6.53 -9.45 8.13
CA VAL A 66 6.11 -8.23 8.85
C VAL A 66 4.59 -8.13 8.86
N ILE A 67 3.93 -8.33 7.73
CA ILE A 67 2.47 -8.29 7.65
C ILE A 67 1.87 -9.34 8.61
N LYS A 68 2.30 -10.60 8.52
CA LYS A 68 1.80 -11.69 9.37
C LYS A 68 2.03 -11.46 10.86
N GLU A 69 3.16 -10.85 11.22
CA GLU A 69 3.51 -10.59 12.62
C GLU A 69 2.74 -9.40 13.21
N PHE A 70 2.45 -8.35 12.40
CA PHE A 70 1.99 -7.08 12.94
C PHE A 70 0.56 -6.70 12.56
N TYR A 71 -0.13 -7.42 11.65
CA TYR A 71 -1.45 -7.03 11.12
C TYR A 71 -2.51 -6.77 12.20
N ASN A 72 -2.46 -7.48 13.32
CA ASN A 72 -3.39 -7.34 14.44
C ASN A 72 -2.83 -6.51 15.62
N LYS A 73 -1.69 -5.87 15.43
CA LYS A 73 -0.97 -5.13 16.48
C LYS A 73 -0.76 -3.67 16.12
N LEU A 74 -0.54 -3.38 14.84
CA LEU A 74 -0.20 -2.04 14.35
C LEU A 74 -0.94 -1.75 13.05
N PRO A 75 -1.29 -0.48 12.79
CA PRO A 75 -1.72 -0.07 11.46
C PRO A 75 -0.67 -0.33 10.39
N ILE A 76 -1.08 -0.93 9.26
CA ILE A 76 -0.21 -1.25 8.12
C ILE A 76 -0.80 -0.66 6.85
N LEU A 77 0.02 0.04 6.06
CA LEU A 77 -0.31 0.47 4.71
C LEU A 77 0.69 -0.13 3.71
N GLY A 78 0.20 -0.85 2.72
CA GLY A 78 1.00 -1.32 1.59
C GLY A 78 0.74 -0.50 0.34
N VAL A 79 1.81 -0.06 -0.34
CA VAL A 79 1.74 0.66 -1.61
C VAL A 79 2.31 -0.21 -2.72
N CYS A 80 1.57 -0.41 -3.80
CA CYS A 80 1.92 -1.19 -4.99
C CYS A 80 2.41 -2.61 -4.63
N LEU A 81 3.70 -2.89 -4.59
CA LEU A 81 4.25 -4.17 -4.12
C LEU A 81 3.82 -4.48 -2.68
N GLY A 82 3.76 -3.46 -1.82
CA GLY A 82 3.26 -3.60 -0.45
C GLY A 82 1.79 -4.01 -0.39
N HIS A 83 0.94 -3.48 -1.27
CA HIS A 83 -0.46 -3.92 -1.41
C HIS A 83 -0.56 -5.37 -1.85
N GLN A 84 0.23 -5.78 -2.84
CA GLN A 84 0.29 -7.17 -3.30
C GLN A 84 0.80 -8.10 -2.20
N SER A 85 1.79 -7.65 -1.42
CA SER A 85 2.32 -8.39 -0.26
C SER A 85 1.26 -8.60 0.81
N ILE A 86 0.40 -7.62 1.07
CA ILE A 86 -0.76 -7.77 1.97
C ILE A 86 -1.71 -8.83 1.41
N GLY A 87 -2.13 -8.71 0.15
CA GLY A 87 -3.00 -9.71 -0.47
C GLY A 87 -2.45 -11.13 -0.34
N GLN A 88 -1.18 -11.31 -0.66
CA GLN A 88 -0.51 -12.63 -0.62
C GLN A 88 -0.32 -13.14 0.81
N ALA A 89 -0.01 -12.27 1.78
CA ALA A 89 0.17 -12.68 3.17
C ALA A 89 -1.08 -13.35 3.78
N PHE A 90 -2.27 -12.99 3.27
CA PHE A 90 -3.55 -13.55 3.68
C PHE A 90 -4.09 -14.63 2.71
N GLY A 91 -3.30 -15.05 1.71
CA GLY A 91 -3.65 -16.14 0.81
C GLY A 91 -4.20 -15.73 -0.56
N GLY A 92 -4.23 -14.44 -0.88
CA GLY A 92 -4.56 -13.93 -2.21
C GLY A 92 -3.48 -14.30 -3.24
N ILE A 93 -3.89 -14.50 -4.48
CA ILE A 93 -3.00 -14.86 -5.59
C ILE A 93 -2.64 -13.60 -6.38
N ILE A 94 -1.36 -13.42 -6.63
CA ILE A 94 -0.85 -12.33 -7.47
C ILE A 94 -0.70 -12.84 -8.89
N VAL A 95 -1.33 -12.14 -9.82
CA VAL A 95 -1.37 -12.51 -11.24
C VAL A 95 -0.89 -11.37 -12.12
N GLN A 96 -0.51 -11.70 -13.35
CA GLN A 96 -0.16 -10.70 -14.34
C GLN A 96 -1.39 -9.86 -14.71
N ALA A 97 -1.25 -8.56 -14.68
CA ALA A 97 -2.27 -7.62 -15.13
C ALA A 97 -2.47 -7.76 -16.65
N LYS A 98 -3.71 -7.65 -17.11
CA LYS A 98 -4.02 -7.69 -18.55
C LYS A 98 -3.38 -6.52 -19.32
N LYS A 99 -3.11 -5.43 -18.64
CA LYS A 99 -2.47 -4.24 -19.20
C LYS A 99 -1.33 -3.81 -18.30
N ILE A 100 -0.13 -3.74 -18.85
CA ILE A 100 1.03 -3.22 -18.15
C ILE A 100 0.89 -1.70 -18.02
N MET A 101 1.02 -1.22 -16.78
CA MET A 101 0.98 0.20 -16.45
C MET A 101 2.38 0.67 -16.09
N HIS A 102 2.84 1.74 -16.74
CA HIS A 102 4.10 2.38 -16.43
C HIS A 102 3.94 3.89 -16.55
N GLY A 103 3.81 4.57 -15.42
CA GLY A 103 3.59 6.02 -15.36
C GLY A 103 2.25 6.49 -15.95
N LYS A 104 1.25 5.61 -16.00
CA LYS A 104 -0.07 5.93 -16.57
C LYS A 104 -1.04 6.37 -15.48
N ILE A 105 -1.76 7.44 -15.77
CA ILE A 105 -2.83 7.94 -14.90
C ILE A 105 -4.12 7.16 -15.21
N SER A 106 -4.84 6.77 -14.18
CA SER A 106 -6.18 6.17 -14.29
C SER A 106 -7.09 6.77 -13.23
N SER A 107 -8.38 6.79 -13.53
CA SER A 107 -9.40 7.23 -12.57
C SER A 107 -9.71 6.10 -11.60
N MET A 108 -9.56 6.37 -10.31
CA MET A 108 -9.86 5.48 -9.19
C MET A 108 -11.25 5.79 -8.67
N THR A 109 -12.01 4.76 -8.32
CA THR A 109 -13.23 4.93 -7.53
C THR A 109 -12.89 4.85 -6.05
N ASN A 110 -13.53 5.69 -5.23
CA ASN A 110 -13.48 5.64 -3.77
C ASN A 110 -14.75 4.95 -3.29
N GLU A 111 -14.62 3.75 -2.74
CA GLU A 111 -15.72 2.89 -2.32
C GLU A 111 -15.64 2.56 -0.82
N ASN A 112 -16.79 2.15 -0.26
CA ASN A 112 -16.88 1.58 1.09
C ASN A 112 -16.38 2.48 2.24
N ASN A 113 -16.40 3.80 2.07
CA ASN A 113 -16.11 4.79 3.13
C ASN A 113 -14.85 4.47 3.96
N SER A 114 -13.77 4.07 3.29
CA SER A 114 -12.50 3.78 3.96
C SER A 114 -11.91 5.02 4.65
N GLU A 115 -11.40 4.84 5.85
CA GLU A 115 -10.75 5.92 6.61
C GLU A 115 -9.56 6.53 5.86
N ILE A 116 -8.78 5.74 5.11
CA ILE A 116 -7.65 6.29 4.35
C ILE A 116 -8.09 7.17 3.17
N PHE A 117 -9.35 7.06 2.72
CA PHE A 117 -9.92 7.87 1.64
C PHE A 117 -10.85 8.99 2.14
N LYS A 118 -10.93 9.20 3.44
CA LYS A 118 -11.75 10.26 4.03
C LYS A 118 -11.37 11.63 3.48
N GLY A 119 -12.38 12.34 2.98
CA GLY A 119 -12.20 13.66 2.36
C GLY A 119 -11.70 13.66 0.92
N LEU A 120 -11.51 12.48 0.30
CA LEU A 120 -11.30 12.37 -1.14
C LEU A 120 -12.63 12.36 -1.90
N PRO A 121 -12.66 12.83 -3.16
CA PRO A 121 -13.83 12.70 -4.01
C PRO A 121 -14.10 11.22 -4.35
N LYS A 122 -15.34 10.91 -4.77
CA LYS A 122 -15.71 9.55 -5.21
C LYS A 122 -14.86 9.03 -6.38
N LYS A 123 -14.34 9.93 -7.20
CA LYS A 123 -13.40 9.60 -8.27
C LYS A 123 -12.22 10.55 -8.18
N PHE A 124 -11.02 10.01 -8.31
CA PHE A 124 -9.78 10.77 -8.34
C PHE A 124 -8.77 10.07 -9.24
N ASP A 125 -7.87 10.84 -9.83
CA ASP A 125 -6.83 10.31 -10.70
C ASP A 125 -5.58 9.95 -9.89
N ALA A 126 -4.99 8.78 -10.21
CA ALA A 126 -3.74 8.33 -9.60
C ALA A 126 -2.86 7.58 -10.60
N THR A 127 -1.57 7.62 -10.35
CA THR A 127 -0.54 7.02 -11.20
C THR A 127 -0.37 5.54 -10.90
N ARG A 128 -0.16 4.75 -11.95
CA ARG A 128 0.05 3.30 -11.88
C ARG A 128 1.38 2.91 -12.53
N TYR A 129 2.15 2.03 -11.85
CA TYR A 129 3.44 1.51 -12.33
C TYR A 129 3.53 -0.02 -12.19
N HIS A 130 2.44 -0.76 -12.37
CA HIS A 130 2.41 -2.19 -12.08
C HIS A 130 2.11 -3.05 -13.31
N SER A 131 2.70 -4.24 -13.33
CA SER A 131 2.40 -5.34 -14.25
C SER A 131 1.69 -6.51 -13.55
N LEU A 132 1.60 -6.48 -12.23
CA LEU A 132 0.95 -7.48 -11.38
C LEU A 132 -0.20 -6.87 -10.61
N VAL A 133 -1.19 -7.71 -10.27
CA VAL A 133 -2.39 -7.35 -9.50
C VAL A 133 -2.83 -8.52 -8.62
N ILE A 134 -3.61 -8.26 -7.59
CA ILE A 134 -4.34 -9.30 -6.86
C ILE A 134 -5.45 -9.84 -7.76
N ASP A 135 -5.51 -11.16 -7.95
CA ASP A 135 -6.65 -11.79 -8.64
C ASP A 135 -7.93 -11.56 -7.82
N PRO A 136 -8.94 -10.87 -8.37
CA PRO A 136 -10.18 -10.59 -7.64
C PRO A 136 -10.90 -11.86 -7.14
N LYS A 137 -10.71 -13.00 -7.82
CA LYS A 137 -11.34 -14.28 -7.43
C LYS A 137 -10.67 -14.92 -6.22
N SER A 138 -9.44 -14.51 -5.92
CA SER A 138 -8.65 -15.03 -4.80
C SER A 138 -8.56 -14.06 -3.63
N LEU A 139 -9.20 -12.88 -3.73
CA LEU A 139 -9.16 -11.91 -2.62
C LEU A 139 -9.76 -12.55 -1.37
N PRO A 140 -9.01 -12.64 -0.26
CA PRO A 140 -9.52 -13.26 0.96
C PRO A 140 -10.74 -12.50 1.52
N SER A 141 -11.72 -13.24 2.05
CA SER A 141 -12.98 -12.68 2.56
C SER A 141 -12.82 -11.71 3.75
N CYS A 142 -11.65 -11.71 4.38
CA CYS A 142 -11.31 -10.74 5.42
C CYS A 142 -11.01 -9.34 4.89
N PHE A 143 -10.96 -9.15 3.56
CA PHE A 143 -10.77 -7.85 2.93
C PHE A 143 -12.01 -7.37 2.19
N LYS A 144 -12.31 -6.09 2.33
CA LYS A 144 -13.20 -5.36 1.43
C LYS A 144 -12.39 -4.59 0.39
N ILE A 145 -12.94 -4.45 -0.81
CA ILE A 145 -12.38 -3.60 -1.85
C ILE A 145 -12.82 -2.17 -1.55
N ILE A 146 -11.86 -1.25 -1.45
CA ILE A 146 -12.10 0.17 -1.17
C ILE A 146 -11.85 1.09 -2.36
N SER A 147 -11.18 0.57 -3.41
CA SER A 147 -10.97 1.29 -4.66
C SER A 147 -10.82 0.34 -5.83
N ASN A 148 -11.38 0.72 -6.97
CA ASN A 148 -11.27 0.04 -8.24
C ASN A 148 -10.92 1.02 -9.36
N THR A 149 -10.43 0.47 -10.47
CA THR A 149 -10.39 1.11 -11.79
C THR A 149 -10.83 0.13 -12.85
N LYS A 150 -11.10 0.60 -14.07
CA LYS A 150 -11.45 -0.26 -15.20
C LYS A 150 -10.32 -0.35 -16.21
N ASP A 151 -9.96 -1.58 -16.58
CA ASP A 151 -9.07 -1.88 -17.70
C ASP A 151 -9.88 -2.73 -18.72
N ASN A 152 -10.18 -2.15 -19.89
CA ASN A 152 -11.00 -2.81 -20.92
C ASN A 152 -12.33 -3.35 -20.34
N ASP A 153 -13.10 -2.50 -19.68
CA ASP A 153 -14.39 -2.79 -19.02
C ASP A 153 -14.35 -3.83 -17.89
N LYS A 154 -13.17 -4.25 -17.45
CA LYS A 154 -12.99 -5.16 -16.31
C LYS A 154 -12.48 -4.39 -15.12
N ASP A 155 -13.11 -4.66 -13.97
CA ASP A 155 -12.67 -4.07 -12.72
C ASP A 155 -11.32 -4.65 -12.30
N VAL A 156 -10.42 -3.75 -11.85
CA VAL A 156 -9.11 -4.07 -11.30
C VAL A 156 -9.06 -3.48 -9.90
N ILE A 157 -8.71 -4.31 -8.92
CA ILE A 157 -8.58 -3.89 -7.53
C ILE A 157 -7.45 -2.87 -7.40
N MET A 158 -7.78 -1.69 -6.88
CA MET A 158 -6.85 -0.59 -6.65
C MET A 158 -6.70 -0.24 -5.17
N GLY A 159 -7.58 -0.76 -4.32
CA GLY A 159 -7.47 -0.60 -2.88
C GLY A 159 -8.21 -1.69 -2.13
N ILE A 160 -7.60 -2.15 -1.04
CA ILE A 160 -8.18 -3.12 -0.10
C ILE A 160 -8.04 -2.63 1.33
N GLU A 161 -8.96 -3.04 2.19
CA GLU A 161 -8.95 -2.79 3.64
C GLU A 161 -9.42 -4.04 4.36
N HIS A 162 -8.69 -4.42 5.42
CA HIS A 162 -9.09 -5.55 6.26
C HIS A 162 -10.34 -5.18 7.07
N ASN A 163 -11.27 -6.14 7.24
CA ASN A 163 -12.54 -5.90 7.89
C ASN A 163 -12.42 -5.56 9.38
N ASP A 164 -11.45 -6.16 10.08
CA ASP A 164 -11.32 -6.11 11.54
C ASP A 164 -10.07 -5.36 12.02
N TYR A 165 -9.04 -5.21 11.18
CA TYR A 165 -7.76 -4.64 11.57
C TYR A 165 -7.38 -3.46 10.68
N PRO A 166 -6.61 -2.48 11.17
CA PRO A 166 -6.20 -1.30 10.38
C PRO A 166 -5.09 -1.66 9.38
N VAL A 167 -5.41 -2.55 8.45
CA VAL A 167 -4.53 -2.99 7.36
C VAL A 167 -5.12 -2.57 6.02
N PHE A 168 -4.37 -1.75 5.31
CA PHE A 168 -4.78 -1.11 4.06
C PHE A 168 -3.75 -1.39 2.96
N GLY A 169 -4.22 -1.50 1.73
CA GLY A 169 -3.35 -1.59 0.57
C GLY A 169 -3.88 -0.75 -0.59
N VAL A 170 -3.00 -0.02 -1.26
CA VAL A 170 -3.30 0.70 -2.51
C VAL A 170 -2.36 0.24 -3.61
N GLN A 171 -2.93 -0.14 -4.78
CA GLN A 171 -2.14 -0.62 -5.92
C GLN A 171 -1.51 0.53 -6.72
N PHE A 172 -2.13 1.71 -6.68
CA PHE A 172 -1.60 2.93 -7.29
C PHE A 172 -0.56 3.60 -6.41
N HIS A 173 0.10 4.63 -6.95
CA HIS A 173 1.18 5.37 -6.28
C HIS A 173 0.68 6.74 -5.79
N PRO A 174 0.27 6.87 -4.52
CA PRO A 174 -0.14 8.16 -3.95
C PRO A 174 1.00 9.19 -3.93
N GLU A 175 2.24 8.74 -3.85
CA GLU A 175 3.46 9.55 -3.77
C GLU A 175 3.98 10.02 -5.12
N SER A 176 3.40 9.53 -6.23
CA SER A 176 3.86 9.88 -7.57
C SER A 176 3.40 11.28 -7.98
N ILE A 177 4.26 12.00 -8.70
CA ILE A 177 3.97 13.35 -9.21
C ILE A 177 2.74 13.40 -10.13
N GLY A 178 2.41 12.29 -10.81
CA GLY A 178 1.21 12.19 -11.65
C GLY A 178 -0.08 11.95 -10.86
N THR A 179 0.00 11.66 -9.57
CA THR A 179 -1.12 11.69 -8.64
C THR A 179 -1.21 13.08 -8.05
N SER A 180 -2.40 13.67 -8.01
CA SER A 180 -2.56 14.98 -7.38
C SER A 180 -1.95 14.96 -5.97
N LYS A 181 -1.00 15.89 -5.70
CA LYS A 181 -0.35 15.99 -4.38
C LYS A 181 -1.39 16.07 -3.26
N VAL A 182 -2.48 16.81 -3.46
CA VAL A 182 -3.56 16.94 -2.48
C VAL A 182 -4.19 15.59 -2.16
N HIS A 183 -4.46 14.76 -3.16
CA HIS A 183 -5.07 13.45 -2.95
C HIS A 183 -4.06 12.46 -2.34
N GLY A 184 -2.84 12.38 -2.89
CA GLY A 184 -1.80 11.49 -2.40
C GLY A 184 -1.42 11.78 -0.95
N GLN A 185 -1.18 13.04 -0.64
CA GLN A 185 -0.87 13.50 0.71
C GLN A 185 -2.02 13.24 1.69
N LYS A 186 -3.28 13.41 1.23
CA LYS A 186 -4.46 13.15 2.04
C LYS A 186 -4.57 11.68 2.43
N ILE A 187 -4.28 10.75 1.51
CA ILE A 187 -4.26 9.30 1.79
C ILE A 187 -3.23 8.98 2.88
N ILE A 188 -2.00 9.47 2.72
CA ILE A 188 -0.93 9.25 3.71
C ILE A 188 -1.26 9.90 5.05
N SER A 189 -1.74 11.14 5.05
CA SER A 189 -2.14 11.87 6.27
C SER A 189 -3.28 11.16 7.01
N ASN A 190 -4.29 10.64 6.28
CA ASN A 190 -5.38 9.89 6.89
C ASN A 190 -4.85 8.61 7.56
N PHE A 191 -3.98 7.86 6.89
CA PHE A 191 -3.35 6.68 7.49
C PHE A 191 -2.49 7.03 8.72
N VAL A 192 -1.73 8.11 8.65
CA VAL A 192 -0.91 8.58 9.78
C VAL A 192 -1.76 8.96 10.99
N SER A 193 -2.98 9.42 10.76
CA SER A 193 -3.90 9.90 11.81
C SER A 193 -4.72 8.79 12.49
N LEU A 194 -4.69 7.53 11.97
CA LEU A 194 -5.30 6.37 12.63
C LEU A 194 -4.58 6.09 13.97
#